data_8cd0a69a5f8cce2be697626fa407302e
#
_entry.id   8cd0a69a5f8cce2be697626fa407302e
#
_cell.length_a   1.000
_cell.length_b   1.000
_cell.length_c   1.000
_cell.angle_alpha   90.00
_cell.angle_beta   90.00
_cell.angle_gamma   90.00
#
_symmetry.space_group_name_H-M   'P 1'
#
loop_
_entity.id
_entity.type
_entity.pdbx_description
1 polymer ?
#
loop_
_entity_poly.entity_id
_entity_poly.type
_entity_poly.pdbx_seq_one_letter_code
_entity_poly.pdbx_strand_id
1 'polypeptide(L)'
;RSYGFGRIGRILARLIISQSGLGRGLSLKAIVVRKSSDGDLAKRASLLRRDSIHGTFAGTISVDEENEAIIANGNFIKVIYASSPSEVDYTQYGIENALLIDNTGKWRDAEGLSQHLKCPGVARVVLTAPSKGEMKNVVFGVNNSDILDEDKIISAASCTTNAITPI
;
A
#
# COMPACT_ATOMS: atom_id res chain seq x y z
N ARG A 1 -4.61 -0.68 2.28
CA ARG A 1 -4.13 0.67 1.95
C ARG A 1 -2.69 0.66 1.52
N SER A 2 -2.33 1.58 0.62
CA SER A 2 -0.95 1.79 0.21
C SER A 2 -0.44 3.11 0.78
N TYR A 3 0.54 3.07 1.66
CA TYR A 3 1.26 4.23 2.16
C TYR A 3 2.54 4.39 1.32
N GLY A 4 2.61 5.51 0.60
CA GLY A 4 3.60 5.70 -0.46
C GLY A 4 3.14 5.15 -1.82
N PHE A 5 3.31 5.93 -2.87
CA PHE A 5 2.85 5.60 -4.23
C PHE A 5 3.98 5.74 -5.25
N GLY A 6 5.14 5.22 -4.89
CA GLY A 6 6.27 4.98 -5.78
C GLY A 6 6.01 3.79 -6.71
N ARG A 7 7.03 3.29 -7.39
CA ARG A 7 6.88 2.16 -8.34
C ARG A 7 6.26 0.93 -7.69
N ILE A 8 6.78 0.48 -6.54
CA ILE A 8 6.25 -0.67 -5.82
C ILE A 8 4.78 -0.47 -5.42
N GLY A 9 4.46 0.69 -4.83
CA GLY A 9 3.07 1.00 -4.44
C GLY A 9 2.11 1.01 -5.63
N ARG A 10 2.52 1.52 -6.79
CA ARG A 10 1.70 1.53 -8.01
C ARG A 10 1.49 0.13 -8.60
N ILE A 11 2.53 -0.69 -8.65
CA ILE A 11 2.42 -2.07 -9.16
C ILE A 11 1.54 -2.90 -8.24
N LEU A 12 1.72 -2.77 -6.92
CA LEU A 12 0.86 -3.44 -5.95
C LEU A 12 -0.60 -2.97 -6.07
N ALA A 13 -0.84 -1.68 -6.26
CA ALA A 13 -2.17 -1.14 -6.51
C ALA A 13 -2.82 -1.78 -7.76
N ARG A 14 -2.09 -1.89 -8.86
CA ARG A 14 -2.57 -2.58 -10.07
C ARG A 14 -2.95 -4.03 -9.79
N LEU A 15 -2.13 -4.76 -9.06
CA LEU A 15 -2.39 -6.15 -8.68
C LEU A 15 -3.66 -6.27 -7.83
N ILE A 16 -3.83 -5.43 -6.82
CA ILE A 16 -5.01 -5.45 -5.96
C ILE A 16 -6.27 -5.10 -6.76
N ILE A 17 -6.21 -4.07 -7.62
CA ILE A 17 -7.34 -3.66 -8.44
C ILE A 17 -7.76 -4.78 -9.40
N SER A 18 -6.79 -5.44 -10.07
CA SER A 18 -7.07 -6.53 -11.00
C SER A 18 -7.69 -7.75 -10.32
N GLN A 19 -7.42 -7.94 -9.03
CA GLN A 19 -7.92 -9.08 -8.24
C GLN A 19 -9.22 -8.78 -7.48
N SER A 20 -9.58 -7.51 -7.31
CA SER A 20 -10.77 -7.11 -6.53
C SER A 20 -12.08 -7.64 -7.15
N GLY A 21 -12.14 -7.78 -8.48
CA GLY A 21 -13.27 -8.38 -9.18
C GLY A 21 -13.39 -9.91 -9.09
N LEU A 22 -12.37 -10.59 -8.54
CA LEU A 22 -12.30 -12.05 -8.46
C LEU A 22 -12.72 -12.60 -7.08
N GLY A 23 -13.28 -11.77 -6.21
CA GLY A 23 -13.74 -12.20 -4.87
C GLY A 23 -12.63 -12.60 -3.90
N ARG A 24 -11.39 -12.21 -4.15
CA ARG A 24 -10.23 -12.59 -3.32
C ARG A 24 -10.05 -11.79 -2.02
N GLY A 25 -11.09 -11.09 -1.57
CA GLY A 25 -11.17 -10.50 -0.23
C GLY A 25 -10.36 -9.21 0.00
N LEU A 26 -9.53 -8.77 -0.93
CA LEU A 26 -8.76 -7.53 -0.80
C LEU A 26 -9.28 -6.46 -1.77
N SER A 27 -9.50 -5.25 -1.25
CA SER A 27 -9.79 -4.08 -2.07
C SER A 27 -8.92 -2.89 -1.67
N LEU A 28 -8.43 -2.15 -2.65
CA LEU A 28 -7.67 -0.93 -2.42
C LEU A 28 -8.65 0.22 -2.13
N LYS A 29 -8.69 0.68 -0.88
CA LYS A 29 -9.61 1.75 -0.43
C LYS A 29 -8.97 3.13 -0.47
N ALA A 30 -7.68 3.22 -0.15
CA ALA A 30 -6.98 4.49 -0.13
C ALA A 30 -5.50 4.37 -0.44
N ILE A 31 -4.95 5.46 -0.93
CA ILE A 31 -3.52 5.69 -1.12
C ILE A 31 -3.15 6.90 -0.29
N VAL A 32 -2.09 6.80 0.50
CA VAL A 32 -1.59 7.90 1.32
C VAL A 32 -0.27 8.41 0.77
N VAL A 33 -0.20 9.69 0.51
CA VAL A 33 0.96 10.33 -0.14
C VAL A 33 1.21 11.71 0.43
N ARG A 34 2.41 12.25 0.19
CA ARG A 34 2.66 13.68 0.40
C ARG A 34 2.22 14.47 -0.83
N LYS A 35 1.53 15.57 -0.61
CA LYS A 35 1.19 16.49 -1.69
C LYS A 35 2.47 17.14 -2.22
N SER A 36 2.66 17.11 -3.53
CA SER A 36 3.88 17.65 -4.13
C SER A 36 3.66 18.97 -4.86
N SER A 37 2.49 19.18 -5.47
CA SER A 37 2.17 20.39 -6.26
C SER A 37 0.70 20.40 -6.66
N ASP A 38 0.26 21.48 -7.28
CA ASP A 38 -1.02 21.50 -7.97
C ASP A 38 -1.01 20.48 -9.12
N GLY A 39 -2.13 19.79 -9.33
CA GLY A 39 -2.23 18.70 -10.31
C GLY A 39 -1.58 17.37 -9.88
N ASP A 40 -1.21 17.23 -8.60
CA ASP A 40 -0.60 16.00 -8.06
C ASP A 40 -1.48 14.77 -8.29
N LEU A 41 -2.79 14.90 -8.14
CA LEU A 41 -3.76 13.80 -8.33
C LEU A 41 -3.74 13.28 -9.77
N ALA A 42 -3.82 14.18 -10.75
CA ALA A 42 -3.76 13.83 -12.18
C ALA A 42 -2.42 13.18 -12.55
N LYS A 43 -1.32 13.69 -12.00
CA LYS A 43 0.02 13.10 -12.16
C LYS A 43 0.08 11.68 -11.62
N ARG A 44 -0.48 11.41 -10.45
CA ARG A 44 -0.51 10.06 -9.84
C ARG A 44 -1.36 9.11 -10.67
N ALA A 45 -2.50 9.54 -11.16
CA ALA A 45 -3.33 8.75 -12.05
C ALA A 45 -2.60 8.42 -13.36
N SER A 46 -1.87 9.37 -13.93
CA SER A 46 -1.03 9.15 -15.12
C SER A 46 0.07 8.12 -14.86
N LEU A 47 0.76 8.21 -13.73
CA LEU A 47 1.80 7.25 -13.33
C LEU A 47 1.23 5.86 -13.02
N LEU A 48 0.00 5.76 -12.53
CA LEU A 48 -0.69 4.47 -12.38
C LEU A 48 -1.07 3.88 -13.75
N ARG A 49 -1.45 4.73 -14.69
CA ARG A 49 -1.84 4.32 -16.04
C ARG A 49 -0.66 3.79 -16.87
N ARG A 50 0.51 4.40 -16.74
CA ARG A 50 1.71 4.02 -17.50
C ARG A 50 2.92 3.90 -16.59
N ASP A 51 3.56 2.73 -16.65
CA ASP A 51 4.84 2.47 -15.99
C ASP A 51 5.89 2.15 -17.06
N SER A 52 7.10 2.70 -16.90
CA SER A 52 8.18 2.55 -17.90
C SER A 52 8.69 1.12 -18.05
N ILE A 53 8.47 0.26 -17.04
CA ILE A 53 8.91 -1.14 -17.04
C ILE A 53 7.72 -2.08 -17.22
N HIS A 54 6.60 -1.82 -16.51
CA HIS A 54 5.44 -2.71 -16.46
C HIS A 54 4.32 -2.33 -17.44
N GLY A 55 4.57 -1.33 -18.28
CA GLY A 55 3.68 -0.94 -19.37
C GLY A 55 2.37 -0.27 -18.90
N THR A 56 1.36 -0.41 -19.74
CA THR A 56 0.06 0.23 -19.53
C THR A 56 -0.82 -0.58 -18.59
N PHE A 57 -1.57 0.11 -17.72
CA PHE A 57 -2.61 -0.51 -16.89
C PHE A 57 -3.73 -1.07 -17.77
N ALA A 58 -4.15 -2.29 -17.46
CA ALA A 58 -5.26 -2.94 -18.18
C ALA A 58 -6.60 -2.43 -17.63
N GLY A 59 -7.19 -1.47 -18.32
CA GLY A 59 -8.50 -0.92 -17.97
C GLY A 59 -8.55 0.60 -17.96
N THR A 60 -9.53 1.13 -17.24
CA THR A 60 -9.83 2.56 -17.18
C THR A 60 -9.31 3.19 -15.90
N ILE A 61 -8.76 4.39 -16.02
CA ILE A 61 -8.38 5.24 -14.89
C ILE A 61 -8.92 6.64 -15.15
N SER A 62 -9.70 7.15 -14.21
CA SER A 62 -10.19 8.53 -14.19
C SER A 62 -9.87 9.18 -12.84
N VAL A 63 -10.02 10.49 -12.78
CA VAL A 63 -9.74 11.29 -11.59
C VAL A 63 -11.03 11.98 -11.17
N ASP A 64 -11.31 11.96 -9.87
CA ASP A 64 -12.35 12.73 -9.21
C ASP A 64 -11.66 13.77 -8.33
N GLU A 65 -11.51 14.98 -8.86
CA GLU A 65 -10.81 16.07 -8.16
C GLU A 65 -11.59 16.57 -6.95
N GLU A 66 -12.91 16.56 -7.02
CA GLU A 66 -13.78 17.03 -5.92
C GLU A 66 -13.64 16.14 -4.69
N ASN A 67 -13.60 14.84 -4.89
CA ASN A 67 -13.45 13.85 -3.84
C ASN A 67 -12.00 13.42 -3.60
N GLU A 68 -11.02 14.04 -4.25
CA GLU A 68 -9.61 13.66 -4.19
C GLU A 68 -9.43 12.13 -4.34
N ALA A 69 -9.93 11.58 -5.44
CA ALA A 69 -9.93 10.14 -5.66
C ALA A 69 -9.47 9.75 -7.08
N ILE A 70 -8.93 8.55 -7.18
CA ILE A 70 -8.68 7.88 -8.46
C ILE A 70 -9.70 6.77 -8.60
N ILE A 71 -10.36 6.71 -9.75
CA ILE A 71 -11.31 5.66 -10.09
C ILE A 71 -10.62 4.74 -11.09
N ALA A 72 -10.34 3.50 -10.69
CA ALA A 72 -9.66 2.53 -11.53
C ALA A 72 -10.51 1.26 -11.67
N ASN A 73 -10.92 0.94 -12.91
CA ASN A 73 -11.84 -0.15 -13.21
C ASN A 73 -13.10 -0.12 -12.32
N GLY A 74 -13.67 1.08 -12.10
CA GLY A 74 -14.83 1.29 -11.23
C GLY A 74 -14.54 1.28 -9.72
N ASN A 75 -13.31 0.99 -9.29
CA ASN A 75 -12.94 1.06 -7.87
C ASN A 75 -12.61 2.49 -7.48
N PHE A 76 -13.35 3.03 -6.52
CA PHE A 76 -13.06 4.33 -5.92
C PHE A 76 -11.92 4.21 -4.92
N ILE A 77 -10.83 4.92 -5.17
CA ILE A 77 -9.61 4.90 -4.36
C ILE A 77 -9.35 6.31 -3.85
N LYS A 78 -9.59 6.55 -2.57
CA LYS A 78 -9.32 7.85 -1.95
C LYS A 78 -7.82 8.14 -1.95
N VAL A 79 -7.43 9.34 -2.34
CA VAL A 79 -6.06 9.83 -2.17
C VAL A 79 -6.02 10.72 -0.95
N ILE A 80 -5.23 10.33 0.04
CA ILE A 80 -5.09 11.02 1.32
C ILE A 80 -3.72 11.68 1.36
N TYR A 81 -3.68 12.95 1.66
CA TYR A 81 -2.44 13.68 1.78
C TYR A 81 -2.01 13.76 3.24
N ALA A 82 -0.84 13.20 3.55
CA ALA A 82 -0.25 13.22 4.88
C ALA A 82 1.28 13.29 4.81
N SER A 83 1.89 13.95 5.77
CA SER A 83 3.34 14.12 5.86
C SER A 83 3.99 13.13 6.82
N SER A 84 3.22 12.62 7.78
CA SER A 84 3.65 11.68 8.82
C SER A 84 2.70 10.48 8.92
N PRO A 85 3.20 9.31 9.34
CA PRO A 85 2.39 8.10 9.51
C PRO A 85 1.25 8.25 10.51
N SER A 86 1.41 9.09 11.54
CA SER A 86 0.47 9.23 12.65
C SER A 86 -0.63 10.28 12.45
N GLU A 87 -0.66 10.95 11.30
CA GLU A 87 -1.56 12.10 11.07
C GLU A 87 -2.97 11.73 10.60
N VAL A 88 -3.19 10.47 10.20
CA VAL A 88 -4.41 10.12 9.47
C VAL A 88 -5.38 9.37 10.38
N ASP A 89 -6.57 9.93 10.55
CA ASP A 89 -7.73 9.18 11.03
C ASP A 89 -8.46 8.57 9.82
N TYR A 90 -8.30 7.31 9.66
CA TYR A 90 -8.85 6.60 8.50
C TYR A 90 -10.34 6.29 8.63
N THR A 91 -10.87 6.28 9.83
CA THR A 91 -12.31 6.04 10.06
C THR A 91 -13.17 7.14 9.45
N GLN A 92 -12.64 8.37 9.30
CA GLN A 92 -13.30 9.46 8.59
C GLN A 92 -13.61 9.14 7.11
N TYR A 93 -12.89 8.17 6.54
CA TYR A 93 -13.08 7.71 5.16
C TYR A 93 -13.84 6.37 5.10
N GLY A 94 -14.50 5.98 6.19
CA GLY A 94 -15.20 4.69 6.28
C GLY A 94 -14.26 3.49 6.20
N ILE A 95 -13.01 3.64 6.64
CA ILE A 95 -12.02 2.59 6.56
C ILE A 95 -11.69 2.10 7.96
N GLU A 96 -12.06 0.85 8.23
CA GLU A 96 -11.88 0.16 9.50
C GLU A 96 -11.18 -1.18 9.30
N ASN A 97 -10.49 -1.66 10.33
CA ASN A 97 -9.80 -2.95 10.35
C ASN A 97 -8.90 -3.17 9.12
N ALA A 98 -8.19 -2.15 8.69
CA ALA A 98 -7.46 -2.18 7.44
C ALA A 98 -6.04 -2.72 7.58
N LEU A 99 -5.62 -3.47 6.56
CA LEU A 99 -4.22 -3.75 6.28
C LEU A 99 -3.58 -2.51 5.63
N LEU A 100 -2.58 -1.93 6.27
CA LEU A 100 -1.77 -0.86 5.71
C LEU A 100 -0.47 -1.44 5.14
N ILE A 101 -0.14 -1.07 3.92
CA ILE A 101 1.09 -1.50 3.27
C ILE A 101 1.99 -0.28 3.08
N ASP A 102 3.13 -0.27 3.77
CA ASP A 102 4.12 0.81 3.65
C ASP A 102 5.12 0.50 2.54
N ASN A 103 5.06 1.29 1.48
CA ASN A 103 5.92 1.19 0.31
C ASN A 103 6.97 2.32 0.26
N THR A 104 7.11 3.10 1.32
CA THR A 104 8.01 4.26 1.31
C THR A 104 9.47 3.89 1.49
N GLY A 105 9.74 2.79 2.21
CA GLY A 105 11.08 2.40 2.62
C GLY A 105 11.73 3.37 3.62
N LYS A 106 10.98 4.35 4.12
CA LYS A 106 11.47 5.36 5.08
C LYS A 106 11.50 4.82 6.51
N TRP A 107 10.41 4.21 6.92
CA TRP A 107 10.29 3.55 8.23
C TRP A 107 10.46 2.05 8.03
N ARG A 108 11.53 1.48 8.59
CA ARG A 108 11.88 0.06 8.39
C ARG A 108 12.09 -0.71 9.68
N ASP A 109 11.85 -0.08 10.81
CA ASP A 109 11.88 -0.69 12.14
C ASP A 109 10.48 -0.75 12.76
N ALA A 110 10.36 -1.52 13.83
CA ALA A 110 9.09 -1.69 14.52
C ALA A 110 8.57 -0.38 15.14
N GLU A 111 9.47 0.48 15.62
CA GLU A 111 9.11 1.76 16.22
C GLU A 111 8.47 2.70 15.18
N GLY A 112 9.14 2.89 14.04
CA GLY A 112 8.64 3.74 12.96
C GLY A 112 7.32 3.25 12.38
N LEU A 113 7.18 1.94 12.16
CA LEU A 113 5.97 1.34 11.61
C LEU A 113 4.82 1.27 12.61
N SER A 114 5.11 1.21 13.92
CA SER A 114 4.08 1.24 14.96
C SER A 114 3.27 2.54 14.98
N GLN A 115 3.82 3.62 14.44
CA GLN A 115 3.09 4.88 14.28
C GLN A 115 1.84 4.71 13.42
N HIS A 116 1.85 3.84 12.42
CA HIS A 116 0.68 3.52 11.63
C HIS A 116 -0.43 2.83 12.44
N LEU A 117 -0.07 2.00 13.43
CA LEU A 117 -1.03 1.32 14.29
C LEU A 117 -1.75 2.26 15.26
N LYS A 118 -1.18 3.46 15.51
CA LYS A 118 -1.82 4.50 16.32
C LYS A 118 -2.95 5.21 15.57
N CYS A 119 -2.99 5.06 14.25
CA CYS A 119 -4.04 5.65 13.41
C CYS A 119 -5.34 4.86 13.53
N PRO A 120 -6.47 5.51 13.87
CA PRO A 120 -7.77 4.85 13.87
C PRO A 120 -8.07 4.20 12.52
N GLY A 121 -8.53 2.95 12.54
CA GLY A 121 -8.88 2.18 11.36
C GLY A 121 -7.76 1.29 10.80
N VAL A 122 -6.54 1.31 11.34
CA VAL A 122 -5.45 0.40 10.96
C VAL A 122 -5.39 -0.79 11.93
N ALA A 123 -5.42 -2.00 11.39
CA ALA A 123 -5.32 -3.22 12.18
C ALA A 123 -3.94 -3.88 12.09
N ARG A 124 -3.34 -3.86 10.90
CA ARG A 124 -2.04 -4.47 10.62
C ARG A 124 -1.23 -3.64 9.64
N VAL A 125 0.10 -3.78 9.71
CA VAL A 125 1.05 -3.09 8.83
C VAL A 125 1.96 -4.11 8.16
N VAL A 126 2.14 -3.97 6.84
CA VAL A 126 3.12 -4.73 6.06
C VAL A 126 4.11 -3.74 5.44
N LEU A 127 5.39 -3.96 5.70
CA LEU A 127 6.48 -3.24 5.06
C LEU A 127 6.89 -3.97 3.77
N THR A 128 6.99 -3.27 2.65
CA THR A 128 7.47 -3.84 1.36
C THR A 128 8.96 -3.61 1.13
N ALA A 129 9.75 -3.64 2.19
CA ALA A 129 11.20 -3.47 2.17
C ALA A 129 11.82 -4.33 3.27
N PRO A 130 13.14 -4.62 3.21
CA PRO A 130 13.80 -5.32 4.30
C PRO A 130 13.68 -4.53 5.61
N SER A 131 13.30 -5.23 6.68
CA SER A 131 13.21 -4.64 8.01
C SER A 131 14.57 -4.32 8.59
N LYS A 132 14.60 -3.40 9.55
CA LYS A 132 15.70 -3.18 10.46
C LYS A 132 15.30 -3.69 11.84
N GLY A 133 16.22 -4.38 12.52
CA GLY A 133 15.96 -4.96 13.84
C GLY A 133 15.16 -6.27 13.79
N GLU A 134 14.58 -6.64 14.93
CA GLU A 134 13.90 -7.93 15.15
C GLU A 134 12.45 -7.94 14.64
N MET A 135 12.24 -7.64 13.39
CA MET A 135 10.92 -7.74 12.79
C MET A 135 10.81 -9.02 11.97
N LYS A 136 9.66 -9.70 12.04
CA LYS A 136 9.40 -10.88 11.21
C LYS A 136 9.45 -10.54 9.73
N ASN A 137 10.40 -11.14 9.01
CA ASN A 137 10.50 -11.07 7.56
C ASN A 137 9.85 -12.33 6.97
N VAL A 138 8.89 -12.13 6.07
CA VAL A 138 8.08 -13.19 5.50
C VAL A 138 8.30 -13.29 3.99
N VAL A 139 8.58 -14.50 3.52
CA VAL A 139 8.63 -14.87 2.10
C VAL A 139 7.50 -15.87 1.84
N PHE A 140 6.60 -15.53 0.92
CA PHE A 140 5.47 -16.38 0.58
C PHE A 140 5.96 -17.73 -0.01
N GLY A 141 5.37 -18.82 0.46
CA GLY A 141 5.76 -20.17 0.07
C GLY A 141 6.95 -20.74 0.85
N VAL A 142 7.61 -19.94 1.69
CA VAL A 142 8.75 -20.35 2.54
C VAL A 142 8.36 -20.38 4.00
N ASN A 143 8.00 -19.23 4.56
CA ASN A 143 7.70 -19.10 5.99
C ASN A 143 6.42 -18.28 6.29
N ASN A 144 5.52 -18.16 5.31
CA ASN A 144 4.25 -17.45 5.52
C ASN A 144 3.31 -18.15 6.53
N SER A 145 3.52 -19.44 6.80
CA SER A 145 2.85 -20.19 7.87
C SER A 145 3.23 -19.71 9.28
N ASP A 146 4.35 -19.01 9.41
CA ASP A 146 4.84 -18.50 10.70
C ASP A 146 4.16 -17.20 11.14
N ILE A 147 3.28 -16.65 10.30
CA ILE A 147 2.49 -15.46 10.64
C ILE A 147 1.42 -15.84 11.66
N LEU A 148 1.46 -15.17 12.81
CA LEU A 148 0.50 -15.34 13.89
C LEU A 148 -0.52 -14.21 13.92
N ASP A 149 -1.65 -14.43 14.58
CA ASP A 149 -2.70 -13.41 14.72
C ASP A 149 -2.25 -12.18 15.53
N GLU A 150 -1.30 -12.35 16.42
CA GLU A 150 -0.65 -11.30 17.18
C GLU A 150 0.35 -10.47 16.37
N ASP A 151 0.83 -10.95 15.24
CA ASP A 151 1.75 -10.21 14.37
C ASP A 151 1.05 -9.00 13.74
N LYS A 152 1.19 -7.84 14.35
CA LYS A 152 0.58 -6.60 13.86
C LYS A 152 1.44 -5.88 12.82
N ILE A 153 2.76 -6.15 12.82
CA ILE A 153 3.73 -5.55 11.90
C ILE A 153 4.61 -6.66 11.36
N ILE A 154 4.67 -6.81 10.04
CA ILE A 154 5.55 -7.75 9.35
C ILE A 154 6.25 -7.08 8.17
N SER A 155 7.38 -7.64 7.76
CA SER A 155 8.07 -7.26 6.53
C SER A 155 7.89 -8.35 5.47
N ALA A 156 7.62 -7.94 4.24
CA ALA A 156 7.63 -8.83 3.07
C ALA A 156 9.06 -9.11 2.55
N ALA A 157 10.08 -8.88 3.37
CA ALA A 157 11.49 -9.07 3.07
C ALA A 157 11.99 -8.22 1.86
N SER A 158 13.17 -8.53 1.35
CA SER A 158 13.73 -7.85 0.18
C SER A 158 13.33 -8.53 -1.13
N CYS A 159 13.44 -7.80 -2.24
CA CYS A 159 13.27 -8.36 -3.58
C CYS A 159 14.24 -9.52 -3.86
N THR A 160 15.50 -9.37 -3.41
CA THR A 160 16.53 -10.42 -3.54
C THR A 160 16.18 -11.65 -2.72
N THR A 161 15.75 -11.48 -1.47
CA THR A 161 15.33 -12.60 -0.61
C THR A 161 14.14 -13.33 -1.23
N ASN A 162 13.13 -12.61 -1.74
CA ASN A 162 11.98 -13.23 -2.40
C ASN A 162 12.36 -13.97 -3.69
N ALA A 163 13.41 -13.55 -4.39
CA ALA A 163 13.86 -14.21 -5.61
C ALA A 163 14.66 -15.47 -5.33
N ILE A 164 15.46 -15.52 -4.27
CA ILE A 164 16.43 -16.58 -4.03
C ILE A 164 15.89 -17.64 -3.06
N THR A 165 15.20 -17.24 -2.00
CA THR A 165 14.82 -18.16 -0.91
C THR A 165 13.87 -19.28 -1.34
N PRO A 166 12.96 -19.14 -2.33
CA PRO A 166 12.09 -20.22 -2.78
C PRO A 166 12.78 -21.28 -3.66
N ILE A 167 14.04 -21.04 -4.10
CA ILE A 167 14.83 -21.96 -4.93
C ILE A 167 15.53 -23.00 -4.05
#